data_eb49353dc27c6723e25513a4004ec59a
#
_entry.id   eb49353dc27c6723e25513a4004ec59a
#
_cell.length_a   1.000
_cell.length_b   1.000
_cell.length_c   1.000
_cell.angle_alpha   90.00
_cell.angle_beta   90.00
_cell.angle_gamma   90.00
#
_symmetry.space_group_name_H-M   'P 1'
#
loop_
_entity.id
_entity.type
_entity.pdbx_description
1 polymer ?
#
loop_
_entity_poly.entity_id
_entity_poly.type
_entity_poly.pdbx_seq_one_letter_code
_entity_poly.pdbx_strand_id
1 'polypeptide(L)'
;MKKFFQIHDVGIKELLVLGLVLLGVYTVWLHRQFIGNAYVGVAEKVVDRLPQVNLIDRCGTDCQKEIDKKVAEAFATATAAQSGSTKSGGSATTKTTYIPIGSTFSTRGADWMDVPGQVEVNTGEYGSAPSFYWEVSVKIGNSTGQVIVRLFDTTNGIAVSLSELSSSSASYTNVSSSALPLWAGKNTYKVQIKSTSGEEATFASGRIKVIYK
;
A
#
# COMPACT_ATOMS: atom_id res chain seq x y z
N MET A 1 -32.61 -61.24 -6.66
CA MET A 1 -32.61 -59.81 -6.88
C MET A 1 -31.56 -58.98 -6.13
N LYS A 2 -30.74 -59.52 -5.24
CA LYS A 2 -29.68 -58.75 -4.48
C LYS A 2 -28.34 -58.55 -5.20
N LYS A 3 -28.01 -59.35 -6.22
CA LYS A 3 -26.71 -59.26 -6.93
C LYS A 3 -26.65 -58.17 -8.04
N PHE A 4 -27.78 -57.74 -8.54
CA PHE A 4 -27.81 -56.73 -9.62
C PHE A 4 -27.59 -55.31 -9.13
N PHE A 5 -27.89 -55.02 -7.85
CA PHE A 5 -27.69 -53.70 -7.26
C PHE A 5 -26.25 -53.40 -6.85
N GLN A 6 -25.43 -54.43 -6.58
CA GLN A 6 -24.03 -54.23 -6.18
C GLN A 6 -23.11 -53.85 -7.34
N ILE A 7 -23.40 -54.28 -8.57
CA ILE A 7 -22.56 -53.94 -9.75
C ILE A 7 -22.74 -52.48 -10.20
N HIS A 8 -23.96 -51.95 -9.99
CA HIS A 8 -24.25 -50.56 -10.34
C HIS A 8 -23.64 -49.53 -9.37
N ASP A 9 -23.50 -49.94 -8.10
CA ASP A 9 -23.00 -49.04 -7.03
C ASP A 9 -21.46 -48.86 -7.09
N VAL A 10 -20.73 -49.91 -7.53
CA VAL A 10 -19.28 -49.87 -7.71
C VAL A 10 -18.91 -48.96 -8.89
N GLY A 11 -19.64 -49.08 -10.02
CA GLY A 11 -19.36 -48.25 -11.20
C GLY A 11 -19.61 -46.74 -11.01
N ILE A 12 -20.61 -46.37 -10.22
CA ILE A 12 -20.92 -44.96 -9.92
C ILE A 12 -19.83 -44.37 -9.00
N LYS A 13 -19.34 -45.10 -8.02
CA LYS A 13 -18.27 -44.62 -7.14
C LYS A 13 -16.94 -44.46 -7.88
N GLU A 14 -16.61 -45.39 -8.75
CA GLU A 14 -15.40 -45.28 -9.60
C GLU A 14 -15.49 -44.09 -10.58
N LEU A 15 -16.65 -43.86 -11.19
CA LEU A 15 -16.89 -42.73 -12.07
C LEU A 15 -16.79 -41.38 -11.32
N LEU A 16 -17.30 -41.29 -10.08
CA LEU A 16 -17.19 -40.11 -9.26
C LEU A 16 -15.74 -39.80 -8.85
N VAL A 17 -14.96 -40.84 -8.48
CA VAL A 17 -13.55 -40.71 -8.14
C VAL A 17 -12.74 -40.26 -9.37
N LEU A 18 -13.01 -40.86 -10.54
CA LEU A 18 -12.34 -40.45 -11.80
C LEU A 18 -12.68 -38.98 -12.16
N GLY A 19 -13.93 -38.57 -11.99
CA GLY A 19 -14.38 -37.19 -12.21
C GLY A 19 -13.67 -36.18 -11.29
N LEU A 20 -13.50 -36.52 -10.00
CA LEU A 20 -12.80 -35.67 -9.03
C LEU A 20 -11.30 -35.54 -9.37
N VAL A 21 -10.65 -36.63 -9.79
CA VAL A 21 -9.24 -36.62 -10.20
C VAL A 21 -9.04 -35.74 -11.44
N LEU A 22 -9.91 -35.88 -12.45
CA LEU A 22 -9.85 -35.05 -13.66
C LEU A 22 -10.09 -33.57 -13.35
N LEU A 23 -11.02 -33.24 -12.44
CA LEU A 23 -11.27 -31.87 -12.01
C LEU A 23 -10.06 -31.29 -11.28
N GLY A 24 -9.40 -32.09 -10.43
CA GLY A 24 -8.17 -31.70 -9.74
C GLY A 24 -7.02 -31.40 -10.69
N VAL A 25 -6.81 -32.27 -11.69
CA VAL A 25 -5.78 -32.05 -12.72
C VAL A 25 -6.08 -30.80 -13.57
N TYR A 26 -7.35 -30.58 -13.91
CA TYR A 26 -7.78 -29.41 -14.68
C TYR A 26 -7.58 -28.11 -13.91
N THR A 27 -7.87 -28.07 -12.59
CA THR A 27 -7.63 -26.88 -11.77
C THR A 27 -6.14 -26.56 -11.61
N VAL A 28 -5.28 -27.56 -11.45
CA VAL A 28 -3.83 -27.37 -11.41
C VAL A 28 -3.29 -26.87 -12.75
N TRP A 29 -3.82 -27.39 -13.86
CA TRP A 29 -3.44 -26.95 -15.21
C TRP A 29 -3.85 -25.48 -15.46
N LEU A 30 -5.08 -25.09 -15.10
CA LEU A 30 -5.56 -23.71 -15.17
C LEU A 30 -4.69 -22.78 -14.32
N HIS A 31 -4.36 -23.18 -13.11
CA HIS A 31 -3.53 -22.39 -12.20
C HIS A 31 -2.13 -22.13 -12.79
N ARG A 32 -1.51 -23.11 -13.44
CA ARG A 32 -0.24 -22.96 -14.16
C ARG A 32 -0.33 -22.03 -15.37
N GLN A 33 -1.41 -22.06 -16.12
CA GLN A 33 -1.63 -21.17 -17.27
C GLN A 33 -1.77 -19.71 -16.84
N PHE A 34 -2.47 -19.44 -15.74
CA PHE A 34 -2.66 -18.06 -15.23
C PHE A 34 -1.41 -17.49 -14.57
N ILE A 35 -0.62 -18.28 -13.84
CA ILE A 35 0.60 -17.81 -13.19
C ILE A 35 1.78 -17.72 -14.15
N GLY A 36 1.88 -18.64 -15.13
CA GLY A 36 3.00 -18.66 -16.08
C GLY A 36 3.04 -17.49 -17.06
N ASN A 37 1.91 -16.86 -17.36
CA ASN A 37 1.84 -15.78 -18.34
C ASN A 37 1.92 -14.35 -17.71
N ALA A 38 1.87 -14.23 -16.39
CA ALA A 38 1.92 -12.92 -15.72
C ALA A 38 3.34 -12.41 -15.44
N TYR A 39 4.38 -13.25 -15.54
CA TYR A 39 5.74 -12.88 -15.11
C TYR A 39 6.77 -12.71 -16.23
N VAL A 40 6.45 -12.94 -17.51
CA VAL A 40 7.45 -12.90 -18.60
C VAL A 40 7.40 -11.62 -19.46
N GLY A 41 6.49 -10.70 -19.23
CA GLY A 41 6.20 -9.59 -20.16
C GLY A 41 6.78 -8.21 -19.85
N VAL A 42 7.37 -7.92 -18.69
CA VAL A 42 7.67 -6.53 -18.28
C VAL A 42 9.15 -6.22 -18.00
N ALA A 43 10.02 -7.21 -17.86
CA ALA A 43 11.40 -6.96 -17.43
C ALA A 43 12.44 -6.72 -18.56
N GLU A 44 12.12 -6.97 -19.82
CA GLU A 44 13.15 -7.00 -20.89
C GLU A 44 13.17 -5.80 -21.86
N LYS A 45 12.29 -4.83 -21.72
CA LYS A 45 12.22 -3.68 -22.67
C LYS A 45 12.58 -2.31 -22.12
N VAL A 46 13.00 -2.19 -20.86
CA VAL A 46 13.34 -0.89 -20.24
C VAL A 46 14.85 -0.66 -20.12
N VAL A 47 15.69 -1.70 -20.30
CA VAL A 47 17.15 -1.58 -20.09
C VAL A 47 17.88 -0.95 -21.27
N ASP A 48 17.31 -0.94 -22.49
CA ASP A 48 18.02 -0.51 -23.71
C ASP A 48 17.89 0.99 -24.06
N ARG A 49 17.33 1.82 -23.19
CA ARG A 49 17.17 3.27 -23.45
C ARG A 49 17.70 4.21 -22.37
N LEU A 50 18.55 3.72 -21.49
CA LEU A 50 19.32 4.63 -20.64
C LEU A 50 20.63 4.97 -21.36
N PRO A 51 20.88 6.26 -21.69
CA PRO A 51 22.21 6.64 -22.17
C PRO A 51 23.22 6.25 -21.09
N GLN A 52 24.25 5.52 -21.50
CA GLN A 52 25.41 5.18 -20.65
C GLN A 52 26.02 6.49 -20.16
N VAL A 53 25.63 6.92 -18.98
CA VAL A 53 26.33 8.01 -18.30
C VAL A 53 27.63 7.41 -17.77
N ASN A 54 28.70 7.62 -18.52
CA ASN A 54 30.06 7.41 -18.02
C ASN A 54 30.28 8.35 -16.85
N LEU A 55 30.07 7.88 -15.65
CA LEU A 55 30.47 8.51 -14.40
C LEU A 55 32.01 8.45 -14.30
N ILE A 56 32.68 9.27 -15.10
CA ILE A 56 34.08 9.62 -14.86
C ILE A 56 34.04 10.92 -14.06
N ASP A 57 34.37 10.77 -12.80
CA ASP A 57 34.55 11.76 -11.76
C ASP A 57 35.64 12.77 -12.15
N ARG A 58 35.32 13.75 -13.00
CA ARG A 58 36.11 14.95 -13.28
C ARG A 58 35.18 16.11 -13.62
N CYS A 59 34.44 16.55 -12.64
CA CYS A 59 33.84 17.88 -12.72
C CYS A 59 34.96 18.90 -12.43
N GLY A 60 35.67 19.34 -13.49
CA GLY A 60 36.61 20.44 -13.41
C GLY A 60 35.90 21.77 -13.17
N THR A 61 36.67 22.82 -12.89
CA THR A 61 36.18 24.20 -12.63
C THR A 61 35.22 24.76 -13.69
N ASP A 62 35.25 24.21 -14.89
CA ASP A 62 34.35 24.64 -15.99
C ASP A 62 32.95 24.05 -15.87
N CYS A 63 32.82 22.82 -15.33
CA CYS A 63 31.53 22.22 -15.06
C CYS A 63 30.81 22.95 -13.92
N GLN A 64 31.53 23.38 -12.90
CA GLN A 64 30.97 24.19 -11.81
C GLN A 64 30.43 25.53 -12.32
N LYS A 65 31.14 26.20 -13.19
CA LYS A 65 30.69 27.46 -13.83
C LYS A 65 29.44 27.30 -14.68
N GLU A 66 29.32 26.14 -15.36
CA GLU A 66 28.14 25.87 -16.19
C GLU A 66 26.90 25.56 -15.35
N ILE A 67 27.08 24.84 -14.24
CA ILE A 67 26.03 24.61 -13.25
C ILE A 67 25.57 25.95 -12.64
N ASP A 68 26.51 26.77 -12.16
CA ASP A 68 26.19 28.07 -11.56
C ASP A 68 25.47 29.00 -12.55
N LYS A 69 25.87 28.98 -13.82
CA LYS A 69 25.18 29.72 -14.89
C LYS A 69 23.76 29.22 -15.13
N LYS A 70 23.56 27.92 -15.22
CA LYS A 70 22.21 27.32 -15.42
C LYS A 70 21.30 27.55 -14.23
N VAL A 71 21.84 27.48 -13.01
CA VAL A 71 21.11 27.81 -11.80
C VAL A 71 20.71 29.28 -11.77
N ALA A 72 21.64 30.20 -12.11
CA ALA A 72 21.34 31.63 -12.19
C ALA A 72 20.29 31.97 -13.28
N GLU A 73 20.35 31.34 -14.45
CA GLU A 73 19.35 31.50 -15.51
C GLU A 73 17.98 30.97 -15.07
N ALA A 74 17.91 29.83 -14.36
CA ALA A 74 16.67 29.30 -13.83
C ALA A 74 16.05 30.21 -12.75
N PHE A 75 16.86 30.79 -11.88
CA PHE A 75 16.41 31.78 -10.89
C PHE A 75 15.95 33.10 -11.56
N ALA A 76 16.67 33.58 -12.58
CA ALA A 76 16.28 34.80 -13.33
C ALA A 76 14.95 34.58 -14.05
N THR A 77 14.72 33.43 -14.65
CA THR A 77 13.46 33.09 -15.33
C THR A 77 12.30 32.99 -14.34
N ALA A 78 12.54 32.43 -13.16
CA ALA A 78 11.54 32.34 -12.08
C ALA A 78 11.17 33.73 -11.53
N THR A 79 12.14 34.66 -11.43
CA THR A 79 11.93 36.03 -10.94
C THR A 79 11.24 36.91 -11.99
N ALA A 80 11.53 36.72 -13.30
CA ALA A 80 10.87 37.45 -14.37
C ALA A 80 9.40 37.03 -14.56
N ALA A 81 9.06 35.77 -14.26
CA ALA A 81 7.67 35.31 -14.27
C ALA A 81 6.83 35.89 -13.12
N GLN A 82 7.45 36.49 -12.11
CA GLN A 82 6.79 37.02 -10.91
C GLN A 82 6.43 38.52 -11.06
N SER A 83 6.86 39.20 -12.13
CA SER A 83 6.64 40.66 -12.36
C SER A 83 5.48 41.02 -13.29
N GLY A 84 4.59 40.07 -13.55
CA GLY A 84 3.46 40.29 -14.46
C GLY A 84 2.11 39.98 -13.86
N SER A 85 1.38 41.01 -13.43
CA SER A 85 -0.08 41.04 -13.17
C SER A 85 -0.54 40.70 -11.76
N THR A 86 -0.68 41.77 -10.97
CA THR A 86 -1.64 41.89 -9.87
C THR A 86 -3.05 41.53 -10.33
N LYS A 87 -3.46 40.29 -10.07
CA LYS A 87 -4.86 39.97 -9.74
C LYS A 87 -4.83 39.08 -8.51
N SER A 88 -5.20 39.72 -7.40
CA SER A 88 -5.45 39.11 -6.11
C SER A 88 -6.53 38.01 -6.23
N GLY A 89 -6.12 36.84 -6.63
CA GLY A 89 -6.81 35.60 -6.36
C GLY A 89 -5.90 34.82 -5.47
N GLY A 90 -6.13 34.83 -4.17
CA GLY A 90 -5.35 34.09 -3.20
C GLY A 90 -5.31 32.61 -3.57
N SER A 91 -4.25 32.19 -4.25
CA SER A 91 -3.96 30.76 -4.46
C SER A 91 -3.68 30.15 -3.09
N ALA A 92 -4.70 29.53 -2.51
CA ALA A 92 -4.57 28.89 -1.22
C ALA A 92 -3.47 27.83 -1.31
N THR A 93 -2.34 28.10 -0.68
CA THR A 93 -1.18 27.20 -0.67
C THR A 93 -1.58 25.89 0.03
N THR A 94 -1.48 24.79 -0.70
CA THR A 94 -1.72 23.46 -0.14
C THR A 94 -0.62 23.12 0.87
N LYS A 95 -1.01 22.76 2.08
CA LYS A 95 -0.14 22.33 3.17
C LYS A 95 -0.26 20.81 3.38
N THR A 96 0.81 20.21 3.84
CA THR A 96 0.82 18.77 4.21
C THR A 96 1.39 18.63 5.61
N THR A 97 0.67 17.89 6.45
CA THR A 97 1.09 17.53 7.83
C THR A 97 1.03 16.02 8.00
N TYR A 98 1.91 15.48 8.83
CA TYR A 98 1.97 14.06 9.17
C TYR A 98 1.77 13.89 10.67
N ILE A 99 0.84 13.04 11.05
CA ILE A 99 0.51 12.69 12.44
C ILE A 99 0.93 11.25 12.68
N PRO A 100 2.00 10.97 13.45
CA PRO A 100 2.44 9.62 13.74
C PRO A 100 1.39 8.88 14.57
N ILE A 101 1.22 7.57 14.31
CA ILE A 101 0.28 6.74 15.03
C ILE A 101 0.82 5.31 15.20
N GLY A 102 0.64 4.76 16.40
CA GLY A 102 1.10 3.43 16.76
C GLY A 102 2.61 3.34 16.96
N SER A 103 3.04 2.33 17.70
CA SER A 103 4.43 1.93 17.88
C SER A 103 4.67 0.55 17.30
N THR A 104 5.93 0.16 17.11
CA THR A 104 6.27 -1.17 16.59
C THR A 104 5.58 -2.27 17.40
N PHE A 105 4.90 -3.18 16.70
CA PHE A 105 4.14 -4.27 17.31
C PHE A 105 4.08 -5.49 16.36
N SER A 106 4.08 -6.69 16.94
CA SER A 106 3.93 -7.93 16.19
C SER A 106 2.87 -8.82 16.81
N THR A 107 2.16 -9.57 15.97
CA THR A 107 1.18 -10.56 16.38
C THR A 107 1.14 -11.75 15.42
N ARG A 108 0.67 -12.90 15.92
CA ARG A 108 0.33 -14.08 15.11
C ARG A 108 -1.18 -14.35 15.12
N GLY A 109 -1.94 -13.53 15.84
CA GLY A 109 -3.38 -13.69 15.98
C GLY A 109 -4.13 -13.45 14.67
N ALA A 110 -5.17 -14.25 14.44
CA ALA A 110 -6.13 -14.06 13.36
C ALA A 110 -7.18 -13.00 13.70
N ASP A 111 -7.36 -12.70 14.97
CA ASP A 111 -8.23 -11.65 15.46
C ASP A 111 -7.52 -10.30 15.46
N TRP A 112 -8.31 -9.22 15.44
CA TRP A 112 -7.80 -7.86 15.52
C TRP A 112 -7.16 -7.59 16.87
N MET A 113 -5.87 -7.26 16.85
CA MET A 113 -5.09 -6.87 18.02
C MET A 113 -4.75 -5.38 17.93
N ASP A 114 -4.85 -4.69 19.06
CA ASP A 114 -4.52 -3.27 19.14
C ASP A 114 -3.00 -3.07 19.13
N VAL A 115 -2.51 -2.25 18.21
CA VAL A 115 -1.14 -1.74 18.23
C VAL A 115 -1.04 -0.69 19.34
N PRO A 116 -0.02 -0.73 20.22
CA PRO A 116 0.15 0.28 21.27
C PRO A 116 0.30 1.68 20.69
N GLY A 117 -0.32 2.65 21.36
CA GLY A 117 -0.33 4.04 20.96
C GLY A 117 -1.61 4.42 20.20
N GLN A 118 -2.13 5.56 20.58
CA GLN A 118 -3.29 6.18 19.93
C GLN A 118 -3.02 7.66 19.70
N VAL A 119 -3.76 8.28 18.80
CA VAL A 119 -3.63 9.70 18.49
C VAL A 119 -4.99 10.35 18.40
N GLU A 120 -5.09 11.54 18.91
CA GLU A 120 -6.25 12.40 18.75
C GLU A 120 -6.08 13.25 17.49
N VAL A 121 -7.10 13.27 16.65
CA VAL A 121 -7.16 14.09 15.43
C VAL A 121 -8.40 14.96 15.49
N ASN A 122 -8.20 16.26 15.46
CA ASN A 122 -9.28 17.23 15.33
C ASN A 122 -9.35 17.71 13.88
N THR A 123 -10.29 17.19 13.11
CA THR A 123 -10.41 17.50 11.68
C THR A 123 -10.69 18.98 11.41
N GLY A 124 -11.29 19.70 12.38
CA GLY A 124 -11.57 21.14 12.28
C GLY A 124 -10.32 22.04 12.28
N GLU A 125 -9.16 21.54 12.71
CA GLU A 125 -7.89 22.30 12.69
C GLU A 125 -7.27 22.42 11.30
N TYR A 126 -7.76 21.66 10.32
CA TYR A 126 -7.19 21.58 8.97
C TYR A 126 -8.03 22.33 7.93
N GLY A 127 -8.85 23.28 8.33
CA GLY A 127 -9.65 24.10 7.40
C GLY A 127 -10.93 23.40 6.92
N SER A 128 -11.49 23.89 5.80
CA SER A 128 -12.84 23.51 5.38
C SER A 128 -12.95 22.21 4.59
N ALA A 129 -11.86 21.70 4.00
CA ALA A 129 -11.88 20.52 3.16
C ALA A 129 -10.54 19.77 3.21
N PRO A 130 -10.13 19.25 4.37
CA PRO A 130 -8.91 18.44 4.47
C PRO A 130 -9.10 17.08 3.83
N SER A 131 -8.02 16.53 3.28
CA SER A 131 -7.96 15.15 2.81
C SER A 131 -7.01 14.36 3.71
N PHE A 132 -7.48 13.22 4.21
CA PHE A 132 -6.72 12.35 5.11
C PHE A 132 -6.33 11.09 4.36
N TYR A 133 -5.09 10.66 4.52
CA TYR A 133 -4.57 9.38 4.03
C TYR A 133 -3.82 8.72 5.17
N TRP A 134 -3.73 7.40 5.18
CA TRP A 134 -2.85 6.76 6.12
C TRP A 134 -1.79 5.91 5.42
N GLU A 135 -0.61 5.99 5.92
CA GLU A 135 0.58 5.33 5.39
C GLU A 135 1.17 4.46 6.50
N VAL A 136 1.51 3.23 6.17
CA VAL A 136 1.99 2.25 7.15
C VAL A 136 3.10 1.40 6.58
N SER A 137 4.08 1.06 7.43
CA SER A 137 5.15 0.11 7.12
C SER A 137 4.87 -1.20 7.84
N VAL A 138 4.69 -2.28 7.07
CA VAL A 138 4.31 -3.60 7.56
C VAL A 138 5.07 -4.73 6.87
N LYS A 139 5.14 -5.90 7.51
CA LYS A 139 5.61 -7.15 6.91
C LYS A 139 4.89 -8.35 7.49
N ILE A 140 4.95 -9.50 6.79
CA ILE A 140 4.56 -10.82 7.28
C ILE A 140 5.77 -11.77 7.28
N GLY A 141 5.83 -12.74 8.17
CA GLY A 141 7.02 -13.57 8.40
C GLY A 141 7.58 -14.25 7.16
N ASN A 142 6.80 -15.11 6.50
CA ASN A 142 7.27 -15.98 5.42
C ASN A 142 6.55 -15.78 4.07
N SER A 143 5.74 -14.76 3.93
CA SER A 143 4.96 -14.46 2.69
C SER A 143 3.92 -15.53 2.28
N THR A 144 3.54 -16.46 3.19
CA THR A 144 2.48 -17.45 2.92
C THR A 144 1.10 -16.95 3.32
N GLY A 145 1.06 -15.84 4.09
CA GLY A 145 -0.15 -15.15 4.50
C GLY A 145 -0.10 -13.66 4.21
N GLN A 146 -0.96 -12.94 4.91
CA GLN A 146 -1.00 -11.48 4.83
C GLN A 146 -1.02 -10.88 6.23
N VAL A 147 -0.30 -9.77 6.40
CA VAL A 147 -0.57 -8.82 7.46
C VAL A 147 -1.71 -7.93 6.99
N ILE A 148 -2.71 -7.73 7.85
CA ILE A 148 -3.80 -6.79 7.61
C ILE A 148 -3.82 -5.80 8.76
N VAL A 149 -3.91 -4.52 8.43
CA VAL A 149 -3.94 -3.41 9.39
C VAL A 149 -5.09 -2.47 9.06
N ARG A 150 -5.64 -1.80 10.08
CA ARG A 150 -6.67 -0.78 9.90
C ARG A 150 -6.57 0.31 10.96
N LEU A 151 -7.17 1.45 10.69
CA LEU A 151 -7.48 2.45 11.71
C LEU A 151 -8.80 2.11 12.39
N PHE A 152 -8.85 2.29 13.70
CA PHE A 152 -10.03 2.14 14.51
C PHE A 152 -10.29 3.43 15.30
N ASP A 153 -11.47 3.99 15.10
CA ASP A 153 -11.93 5.16 15.84
C ASP A 153 -12.46 4.71 17.20
N THR A 154 -11.73 5.04 18.27
CA THR A 154 -12.09 4.64 19.64
C THR A 154 -13.18 5.52 20.22
N THR A 155 -13.35 6.73 19.70
CA THR A 155 -14.42 7.65 20.13
C THR A 155 -15.78 7.13 19.68
N ASN A 156 -15.88 6.64 18.45
CA ASN A 156 -17.12 6.14 17.87
C ASN A 156 -17.25 4.60 17.92
N GLY A 157 -16.20 3.89 18.35
CA GLY A 157 -16.21 2.43 18.47
C GLY A 157 -16.28 1.69 17.13
N ILE A 158 -15.74 2.26 16.03
CA ILE A 158 -15.87 1.72 14.69
C ILE A 158 -14.56 1.76 13.91
N ALA A 159 -14.35 0.77 13.04
CA ALA A 159 -13.25 0.82 12.08
C ALA A 159 -13.47 1.93 11.05
N VAL A 160 -12.40 2.68 10.73
CA VAL A 160 -12.46 3.73 9.71
C VAL A 160 -12.60 3.08 8.34
N SER A 161 -13.61 3.48 7.59
CA SER A 161 -13.82 2.99 6.22
C SER A 161 -12.61 3.29 5.34
N LEU A 162 -12.26 2.39 4.42
CA LEU A 162 -11.13 2.50 3.48
C LEU A 162 -9.74 2.51 4.14
N SER A 163 -9.65 2.26 5.46
CA SER A 163 -8.36 2.22 6.17
C SER A 163 -7.74 0.82 6.21
N GLU A 164 -8.45 -0.22 5.78
CA GLU A 164 -7.90 -1.57 5.78
C GLU A 164 -6.86 -1.72 4.67
N LEU A 165 -5.63 -2.05 5.06
CA LEU A 165 -4.48 -2.23 4.18
C LEU A 165 -3.89 -3.61 4.44
N SER A 166 -3.32 -4.24 3.41
CA SER A 166 -2.70 -5.54 3.53
C SER A 166 -1.38 -5.64 2.77
N SER A 167 -0.51 -6.55 3.21
CA SER A 167 0.72 -6.92 2.52
C SER A 167 1.03 -8.40 2.74
N SER A 168 1.55 -9.06 1.70
CA SER A 168 2.10 -10.42 1.77
C SER A 168 3.64 -10.42 1.73
N SER A 169 4.29 -9.27 1.85
CA SER A 169 5.74 -9.15 1.77
C SER A 169 6.41 -9.60 3.06
N ALA A 170 7.45 -10.44 2.96
CA ALA A 170 8.33 -10.78 4.08
C ALA A 170 9.31 -9.66 4.45
N SER A 171 9.47 -8.67 3.59
CA SER A 171 10.22 -7.45 3.85
C SER A 171 9.28 -6.31 4.20
N TYR A 172 9.76 -5.33 4.96
CA TYR A 172 8.97 -4.13 5.24
C TYR A 172 8.55 -3.43 3.97
N THR A 173 7.25 -3.24 3.84
CA THR A 173 6.63 -2.58 2.68
C THR A 173 5.77 -1.44 3.17
N ASN A 174 5.91 -0.28 2.53
CA ASN A 174 5.04 0.85 2.77
C ASN A 174 3.78 0.72 1.92
N VAL A 175 2.62 0.73 2.59
CA VAL A 175 1.31 0.73 1.95
C VAL A 175 0.54 1.97 2.37
N SER A 176 -0.30 2.47 1.47
CA SER A 176 -1.06 3.71 1.68
C SER A 176 -2.53 3.51 1.34
N SER A 177 -3.40 4.14 2.10
CA SER A 177 -4.84 4.15 1.83
C SER A 177 -5.21 5.12 0.69
N SER A 178 -6.42 4.98 0.17
CA SER A 178 -7.13 6.08 -0.49
C SER A 178 -7.49 7.17 0.54
N ALA A 179 -8.16 8.25 0.10
CA ALA A 179 -8.65 9.28 0.99
C ALA A 179 -9.63 8.67 2.02
N LEU A 180 -9.38 8.96 3.31
CA LEU A 180 -10.16 8.44 4.43
C LEU A 180 -11.28 9.39 4.81
N PRO A 181 -12.50 8.89 5.05
CA PRO A 181 -13.61 9.67 5.59
C PRO A 181 -13.51 9.72 7.12
N LEU A 182 -12.59 10.53 7.66
CA LEU A 182 -12.53 10.73 9.11
C LEU A 182 -13.74 11.54 9.58
N TRP A 183 -14.26 11.19 10.77
CA TRP A 183 -15.38 11.91 11.38
C TRP A 183 -15.01 13.35 11.71
N ALA A 184 -15.99 14.25 11.53
CA ALA A 184 -15.81 15.66 11.87
C ALA A 184 -15.57 15.86 13.38
N GLY A 185 -14.74 16.86 13.71
CA GLY A 185 -14.40 17.20 15.08
C GLY A 185 -13.23 16.39 15.63
N LYS A 186 -13.22 16.21 16.94
CA LYS A 186 -12.13 15.64 17.73
C LYS A 186 -12.39 14.18 18.00
N ASN A 187 -11.61 13.29 17.39
CA ASN A 187 -11.75 11.84 17.53
C ASN A 187 -10.38 11.19 17.81
N THR A 188 -10.41 10.08 18.52
CA THR A 188 -9.20 9.31 18.88
C THR A 188 -9.11 8.06 18.05
N TYR A 189 -7.96 7.85 17.43
CA TYR A 189 -7.68 6.72 16.53
C TYR A 189 -6.56 5.86 17.09
N LYS A 190 -6.69 4.55 16.88
CA LYS A 190 -5.63 3.55 17.10
C LYS A 190 -5.46 2.68 15.86
N VAL A 191 -4.35 1.97 15.79
CA VAL A 191 -4.11 0.96 14.77
C VAL A 191 -4.51 -0.40 15.29
N GLN A 192 -5.14 -1.21 14.45
CA GLN A 192 -5.38 -2.63 14.68
C GLN A 192 -4.67 -3.46 13.61
N ILE A 193 -4.16 -4.61 14.02
CA ILE A 193 -3.41 -5.54 13.17
C ILE A 193 -3.87 -6.98 13.38
N LYS A 194 -3.81 -7.80 12.32
CA LYS A 194 -3.99 -9.25 12.39
C LYS A 194 -3.14 -9.98 11.37
N SER A 195 -2.92 -11.28 11.58
CA SER A 195 -2.31 -12.21 10.62
C SER A 195 -3.38 -13.11 10.02
N THR A 196 -3.30 -13.41 8.71
CA THR A 196 -4.25 -14.35 8.07
C THR A 196 -3.82 -15.80 8.14
N SER A 197 -2.56 -16.08 8.45
CA SER A 197 -1.96 -17.43 8.38
C SER A 197 -1.36 -17.92 9.69
N GLY A 198 -1.41 -17.12 10.76
CA GLY A 198 -0.71 -17.41 12.01
C GLY A 198 0.80 -17.13 11.96
N GLU A 199 1.30 -16.57 10.84
CA GLU A 199 2.66 -16.05 10.75
C GLU A 199 2.77 -14.73 11.52
N GLU A 200 4.00 -14.36 11.87
CA GLU A 200 4.26 -13.10 12.54
C GLU A 200 3.98 -11.91 11.61
N ALA A 201 2.86 -11.23 11.85
CA ALA A 201 2.51 -9.97 11.24
C ALA A 201 3.13 -8.83 12.06
N THR A 202 3.93 -7.97 11.44
CA THR A 202 4.63 -6.87 12.10
C THR A 202 4.18 -5.53 11.51
N PHE A 203 3.78 -4.64 12.40
CA PHE A 203 3.62 -3.21 12.17
C PHE A 203 4.90 -2.51 12.65
N ALA A 204 5.59 -1.80 11.78
CA ALA A 204 6.80 -1.06 12.14
C ALA A 204 6.49 0.39 12.52
N SER A 205 5.68 1.08 11.72
CA SER A 205 5.29 2.47 11.92
C SER A 205 4.07 2.82 11.09
N GLY A 206 3.36 3.88 11.48
CA GLY A 206 2.26 4.44 10.72
C GLY A 206 2.14 5.95 10.93
N ARG A 207 1.47 6.61 9.98
CA ARG A 207 1.17 8.03 10.06
C ARG A 207 -0.08 8.39 9.27
N ILE A 208 -0.84 9.33 9.77
CA ILE A 208 -1.93 9.95 9.04
C ILE A 208 -1.37 11.18 8.33
N LYS A 209 -1.45 11.20 6.99
CA LYS A 209 -1.09 12.34 6.16
C LYS A 209 -2.31 13.20 5.95
N VAL A 210 -2.20 14.47 6.26
CA VAL A 210 -3.25 15.46 6.10
C VAL A 210 -2.83 16.46 5.04
N ILE A 211 -3.67 16.64 4.02
CA ILE A 211 -3.49 17.64 2.96
C ILE A 211 -4.62 18.65 3.10
N TYR A 212 -4.29 19.93 3.26
CA TYR A 212 -5.26 21.00 3.52
C TYR A 212 -4.80 22.35 2.93
N LYS A 213 -5.69 23.34 2.87
CA LYS A 213 -5.45 24.68 2.32
C LYS A 213 -5.57 25.74 3.41
#